data_9171cc3e91d3abb35a8da295fb7edcbf
#
_entry.id   9171cc3e91d3abb35a8da295fb7edcbf
#
_cell.length_a   1.000
_cell.length_b   1.000
_cell.length_c   1.000
_cell.angle_alpha   90.00
_cell.angle_beta   90.00
_cell.angle_gamma   90.00
#
_symmetry.space_group_name_H-M   'P 1'
#
loop_
_entity.id
_entity.type
_entity.pdbx_description
1 polymer ?
#
loop_
_entity_poly.entity_id
_entity_poly.type
_entity_poly.pdbx_seq_one_letter_code
_entity_poly.pdbx_strand_id
1 'polypeptide(L)'
;MKQLIAEDLLKIKAVFLRPNEPFTWASGIKSPIYCDNRLTLSDTQVRDDVENGLATLIREHYPQAEVLMGTSTAGIAHAAITATILNLPMGYVRSGAKDHGRGNQIEGKLLPGQKVVVVEDLISTGGSCIEVVNVLREAGADVLGIVSIFTYGMKKGLERLAAAEVKNVSLCDLDTLVEVAADKAYIAPEDKERLIKFRNNPSDESWMK
;
A
#
# COMPACT_ATOMS: atom_id res chain seq x y z
N MET A 1 12.91 10.46 1.72
CA MET A 1 12.07 9.33 2.14
C MET A 1 11.77 8.36 0.98
N LYS A 2 11.10 8.75 -0.12
CA LYS A 2 10.74 7.81 -1.22
C LYS A 2 11.91 7.00 -1.76
N GLN A 3 13.06 7.64 -2.01
CA GLN A 3 14.27 6.95 -2.51
C GLN A 3 14.81 5.92 -1.51
N LEU A 4 14.85 6.25 -0.22
CA LEU A 4 15.27 5.32 0.83
C LEU A 4 14.40 4.06 0.82
N ILE A 5 13.08 4.23 0.85
CA ILE A 5 12.14 3.08 0.83
C ILE A 5 12.28 2.28 -0.48
N ALA A 6 12.48 2.92 -1.63
CA ALA A 6 12.73 2.22 -2.88
C ALA A 6 14.01 1.36 -2.81
N GLU A 7 15.11 1.90 -2.27
CA GLU A 7 16.36 1.16 -2.07
C GLU A 7 16.16 -0.03 -1.12
N ASP A 8 15.45 0.17 -0.02
CA ASP A 8 15.15 -0.86 0.97
C ASP A 8 14.34 -2.01 0.36
N LEU A 9 13.25 -1.70 -0.35
CA LEU A 9 12.40 -2.70 -1.00
C LEU A 9 13.18 -3.53 -2.04
N LEU A 10 14.06 -2.90 -2.81
CA LEU A 10 14.91 -3.59 -3.78
C LEU A 10 15.98 -4.46 -3.07
N LYS A 11 16.65 -3.92 -2.06
CA LYS A 11 17.72 -4.59 -1.30
C LYS A 11 17.25 -5.88 -0.65
N ILE A 12 16.09 -5.86 0.03
CA ILE A 12 15.53 -7.04 0.70
C ILE A 12 14.75 -7.95 -0.25
N LYS A 13 14.70 -7.60 -1.54
CA LYS A 13 13.92 -8.32 -2.56
C LYS A 13 12.42 -8.39 -2.24
N ALA A 14 11.86 -7.36 -1.61
CA ALA A 14 10.42 -7.18 -1.49
C ALA A 14 9.82 -6.80 -2.85
N VAL A 15 10.60 -6.16 -3.72
CA VAL A 15 10.23 -5.89 -5.10
C VAL A 15 11.20 -6.57 -6.05
N PHE A 16 10.64 -7.28 -7.03
CA PHE A 16 11.34 -7.87 -8.15
C PHE A 16 10.93 -7.20 -9.46
N LEU A 17 11.92 -6.80 -10.25
CA LEU A 17 11.72 -6.26 -11.60
C LEU A 17 12.27 -7.25 -12.63
N ARG A 18 11.40 -7.76 -13.50
CA ARG A 18 11.72 -8.74 -14.55
C ARG A 18 11.08 -8.36 -15.88
N PRO A 19 11.53 -7.28 -16.53
CA PRO A 19 10.95 -6.83 -17.79
C PRO A 19 11.13 -7.86 -18.94
N ASN A 20 12.19 -8.68 -18.89
CA ASN A 20 12.48 -9.69 -19.90
C ASN A 20 11.86 -11.07 -19.62
N GLU A 21 11.55 -11.36 -18.35
CA GLU A 21 10.93 -12.61 -17.88
C GLU A 21 9.74 -12.30 -16.96
N PRO A 22 8.63 -11.78 -17.50
CA PRO A 22 7.56 -11.25 -16.69
C PRO A 22 6.88 -12.31 -15.83
N PHE A 23 6.40 -11.86 -14.65
CA PHE A 23 5.50 -12.64 -13.81
C PHE A 23 4.12 -12.76 -14.47
N THR A 24 3.37 -13.79 -14.10
CA THR A 24 1.96 -13.91 -14.46
C THR A 24 1.13 -13.75 -13.19
N TRP A 25 0.32 -12.71 -13.11
CA TRP A 25 -0.61 -12.51 -12.00
C TRP A 25 -1.75 -13.54 -12.05
N ALA A 26 -2.47 -13.73 -10.94
CA ALA A 26 -3.63 -14.62 -10.87
C ALA A 26 -4.73 -14.26 -11.91
N SER A 27 -4.80 -12.99 -12.32
CA SER A 27 -5.68 -12.49 -13.39
C SER A 27 -5.24 -12.88 -14.81
N GLY A 28 -4.05 -13.50 -14.95
CA GLY A 28 -3.44 -13.81 -16.25
C GLY A 28 -2.59 -12.66 -16.83
N ILE A 29 -2.61 -11.49 -16.24
CA ILE A 29 -1.83 -10.33 -16.70
C ILE A 29 -0.34 -10.62 -16.55
N LYS A 30 0.43 -10.36 -17.63
CA LYS A 30 1.90 -10.37 -17.60
C LYS A 30 2.40 -9.10 -16.95
N SER A 31 3.23 -9.23 -15.91
CA SER A 31 3.73 -8.09 -15.14
C SER A 31 5.26 -8.10 -15.06
N PRO A 32 5.93 -6.99 -15.36
CA PRO A 32 7.38 -6.87 -15.19
C PRO A 32 7.80 -6.67 -13.73
N ILE A 33 6.82 -6.57 -12.81
CA ILE A 33 7.05 -6.30 -11.39
C ILE A 33 6.22 -7.25 -10.51
N TYR A 34 6.84 -7.71 -9.44
CA TYR A 34 6.19 -8.38 -8.32
C TYR A 34 6.59 -7.70 -7.02
N CYS A 35 5.64 -7.42 -6.15
CA CYS A 35 5.85 -6.76 -4.87
C CYS A 35 5.24 -7.59 -3.74
N ASP A 36 6.05 -7.85 -2.71
CA ASP A 36 5.65 -8.47 -1.44
C ASP A 36 6.21 -7.66 -0.26
N ASN A 37 5.46 -6.65 0.15
CA ASN A 37 5.86 -5.76 1.24
C ASN A 37 5.89 -6.43 2.62
N ARG A 38 5.32 -7.64 2.76
CA ARG A 38 5.38 -8.41 4.02
C ARG A 38 6.82 -8.76 4.40
N LEU A 39 7.74 -8.82 3.42
CA LEU A 39 9.15 -9.06 3.66
C LEU A 39 9.83 -7.94 4.45
N THR A 40 9.29 -6.72 4.45
CA THR A 40 9.80 -5.60 5.25
C THR A 40 9.78 -5.90 6.75
N LEU A 41 8.81 -6.70 7.21
CA LEU A 41 8.71 -7.11 8.61
C LEU A 41 9.87 -8.00 9.07
N SER A 42 10.56 -8.68 8.15
CA SER A 42 11.63 -9.64 8.43
C SER A 42 13.02 -9.03 8.45
N ASP A 43 13.19 -7.78 8.00
CA ASP A 43 14.41 -7.00 8.12
C ASP A 43 14.17 -5.85 9.10
N THR A 44 14.91 -5.84 10.21
CA THR A 44 14.66 -4.90 11.32
C THR A 44 14.91 -3.45 10.92
N GLN A 45 15.93 -3.18 10.11
CA GLN A 45 16.24 -1.82 9.68
C GLN A 45 15.18 -1.32 8.69
N VAL A 46 14.85 -2.12 7.68
CA VAL A 46 13.83 -1.76 6.69
C VAL A 46 12.46 -1.61 7.33
N ARG A 47 12.11 -2.47 8.29
CA ARG A 47 10.89 -2.33 9.08
C ARG A 47 10.86 -0.99 9.80
N ASP A 48 11.94 -0.63 10.50
CA ASP A 48 12.02 0.62 11.26
C ASP A 48 11.91 1.84 10.32
N ASP A 49 12.53 1.81 9.14
CA ASP A 49 12.44 2.86 8.12
C ASP A 49 11.00 2.99 7.57
N VAL A 50 10.34 1.87 7.30
CA VAL A 50 8.94 1.83 6.84
C VAL A 50 8.00 2.38 7.91
N GLU A 51 8.09 1.90 9.15
CA GLU A 51 7.13 2.26 10.20
C GLU A 51 7.30 3.72 10.67
N ASN A 52 8.53 4.19 10.79
CA ASN A 52 8.79 5.61 11.05
C ASN A 52 8.37 6.49 9.86
N GLY A 53 8.53 6.01 8.65
CA GLY A 53 8.03 6.66 7.44
C GLY A 53 6.51 6.81 7.46
N LEU A 54 5.76 5.72 7.72
CA LEU A 54 4.30 5.75 7.84
C LEU A 54 3.85 6.70 8.95
N ALA A 55 4.50 6.66 10.12
CA ALA A 55 4.22 7.57 11.21
C ALA A 55 4.45 9.04 10.81
N THR A 56 5.48 9.31 10.02
CA THR A 56 5.77 10.65 9.49
C THR A 56 4.68 11.12 8.53
N LEU A 57 4.25 10.27 7.58
CA LEU A 57 3.16 10.60 6.66
C LEU A 57 1.86 10.91 7.41
N ILE A 58 1.56 10.14 8.48
CA ILE A 58 0.35 10.37 9.28
C ILE A 58 0.43 11.71 10.01
N ARG A 59 1.58 12.04 10.63
CA ARG A 59 1.77 13.35 11.30
C ARG A 59 1.64 14.53 10.35
N GLU A 60 2.15 14.40 9.13
CA GLU A 60 2.15 15.47 8.13
C GLU A 60 0.79 15.65 7.45
N HIS A 61 0.13 14.56 7.08
CA HIS A 61 -1.08 14.61 6.26
C HIS A 61 -2.37 14.45 7.05
N TYR A 62 -2.32 13.78 8.20
CA TYR A 62 -3.47 13.43 9.03
C TYR A 62 -3.21 13.69 10.52
N PRO A 63 -2.76 14.90 10.91
CA PRO A 63 -2.35 15.19 12.30
C PRO A 63 -3.49 15.03 13.32
N GLN A 64 -4.72 14.99 12.86
CA GLN A 64 -5.92 14.79 13.69
C GLN A 64 -6.34 13.32 13.79
N ALA A 65 -5.52 12.37 13.33
CA ALA A 65 -5.82 10.93 13.44
C ALA A 65 -5.98 10.52 14.91
N GLU A 66 -7.03 9.77 15.20
CA GLU A 66 -7.37 9.28 16.55
C GLU A 66 -7.21 7.76 16.67
N VAL A 67 -7.23 7.03 15.56
CA VAL A 67 -7.08 5.58 15.52
C VAL A 67 -6.54 5.14 14.16
N LEU A 68 -5.72 4.10 14.15
CA LEU A 68 -5.25 3.47 12.93
C LEU A 68 -6.01 2.16 12.67
N MET A 69 -6.41 1.92 11.41
CA MET A 69 -7.07 0.70 11.00
C MET A 69 -6.27 0.01 9.89
N GLY A 70 -5.72 -1.17 10.19
CA GLY A 70 -4.99 -1.97 9.21
C GLY A 70 -5.93 -2.70 8.25
N THR A 71 -5.52 -2.83 7.00
CA THR A 71 -6.16 -3.75 6.05
C THR A 71 -5.67 -5.17 6.30
N SER A 72 -6.57 -6.14 6.37
CA SER A 72 -6.12 -7.53 6.48
C SER A 72 -5.67 -8.07 5.12
N THR A 73 -4.55 -8.79 5.08
CA THR A 73 -3.76 -9.24 6.24
C THR A 73 -2.51 -8.37 6.44
N ALA A 74 -1.89 -7.92 5.38
CA ALA A 74 -0.56 -7.31 5.40
C ALA A 74 -0.51 -5.97 6.16
N GLY A 75 -1.55 -5.15 6.08
CA GLY A 75 -1.60 -3.86 6.76
C GLY A 75 -1.71 -3.94 8.29
N ILE A 76 -2.07 -5.10 8.86
CA ILE A 76 -2.30 -5.24 10.31
C ILE A 76 -1.02 -4.98 11.11
N ALA A 77 0.08 -5.64 10.76
CA ALA A 77 1.34 -5.50 11.49
C ALA A 77 1.89 -4.07 11.39
N HIS A 78 1.83 -3.47 10.19
CA HIS A 78 2.25 -2.10 9.95
C HIS A 78 1.40 -1.10 10.75
N ALA A 79 0.08 -1.29 10.79
CA ALA A 79 -0.80 -0.46 11.62
C ALA A 79 -0.44 -0.56 13.12
N ALA A 80 -0.13 -1.77 13.61
CA ALA A 80 0.20 -1.99 15.02
C ALA A 80 1.50 -1.29 15.42
N ILE A 81 2.56 -1.45 14.63
CA ILE A 81 3.86 -0.85 14.93
C ILE A 81 3.78 0.68 14.80
N THR A 82 3.20 1.17 13.70
CA THR A 82 3.01 2.62 13.47
C THR A 82 2.16 3.26 14.58
N ALA A 83 1.08 2.59 15.02
CA ALA A 83 0.25 3.06 16.12
C ALA A 83 1.04 3.18 17.45
N THR A 84 1.95 2.22 17.70
CA THR A 84 2.86 2.27 18.86
C THR A 84 3.78 3.49 18.80
N ILE A 85 4.36 3.79 17.63
CA ILE A 85 5.22 4.96 17.41
C ILE A 85 4.44 6.28 17.61
N LEU A 86 3.17 6.30 17.20
CA LEU A 86 2.30 7.48 17.31
C LEU A 86 1.58 7.59 18.67
N ASN A 87 1.66 6.56 19.50
CA ASN A 87 0.88 6.41 20.72
C ASN A 87 -0.64 6.55 20.46
N LEU A 88 -1.11 5.89 19.40
CA LEU A 88 -2.51 5.84 19.00
C LEU A 88 -3.10 4.44 19.21
N PRO A 89 -4.40 4.30 19.49
CA PRO A 89 -5.09 3.02 19.41
C PRO A 89 -5.12 2.51 17.97
N MET A 90 -5.26 1.17 17.81
CA MET A 90 -5.39 0.56 16.50
C MET A 90 -6.44 -0.56 16.52
N GLY A 91 -6.90 -0.88 15.34
CA GLY A 91 -7.68 -2.05 14.99
C GLY A 91 -7.39 -2.48 13.57
N TYR A 92 -8.21 -3.38 13.02
CA TYR A 92 -8.11 -3.78 11.63
C TYR A 92 -9.46 -4.22 11.06
N VAL A 93 -9.56 -4.22 9.75
CA VAL A 93 -10.76 -4.67 9.04
C VAL A 93 -10.45 -5.97 8.32
N ARG A 94 -11.27 -6.99 8.57
CA ARG A 94 -11.14 -8.31 7.95
C ARG A 94 -11.68 -8.31 6.53
N SER A 95 -11.10 -9.15 5.67
CA SER A 95 -11.64 -9.45 4.36
C SER A 95 -12.83 -10.42 4.51
N GLY A 96 -14.04 -9.92 4.44
CA GLY A 96 -15.28 -10.71 4.58
C GLY A 96 -15.87 -10.76 6.00
N ALA A 97 -17.19 -10.94 6.07
CA ALA A 97 -17.94 -11.07 7.31
C ALA A 97 -17.70 -12.44 7.98
N LYS A 98 -17.91 -12.51 9.31
CA LYS A 98 -17.90 -13.78 10.04
C LYS A 98 -19.16 -14.58 9.67
N ASP A 99 -19.02 -15.87 9.37
CA ASP A 99 -20.15 -16.78 9.12
C ASP A 99 -21.04 -16.98 10.34
N HIS A 100 -20.52 -16.72 11.55
CA HIS A 100 -21.22 -16.88 12.82
C HIS A 100 -21.02 -15.67 13.73
N GLY A 101 -22.10 -15.03 14.16
CA GLY A 101 -22.12 -13.88 15.06
C GLY A 101 -22.47 -12.55 14.38
N ARG A 102 -22.37 -11.46 15.11
CA ARG A 102 -22.59 -10.10 14.58
C ARG A 102 -21.67 -9.89 13.39
N GLY A 103 -22.19 -9.60 12.21
CA GLY A 103 -21.46 -9.46 10.94
C GLY A 103 -20.42 -8.35 10.89
N ASN A 104 -19.74 -8.09 12.00
CA ASN A 104 -18.75 -7.04 12.17
C ASN A 104 -17.41 -7.51 11.59
N GLN A 105 -16.94 -6.79 10.56
CA GLN A 105 -15.62 -7.00 9.97
C GLN A 105 -14.52 -6.26 10.74
N ILE A 106 -14.87 -5.33 11.64
CA ILE A 106 -13.93 -4.50 12.38
C ILE A 106 -13.50 -5.26 13.65
N GLU A 107 -12.22 -5.45 13.81
CA GLU A 107 -11.60 -6.00 15.01
C GLU A 107 -10.87 -4.87 15.76
N GLY A 108 -11.15 -4.75 17.04
CA GLY A 108 -10.80 -3.61 17.88
C GLY A 108 -12.03 -2.76 18.21
N LYS A 109 -11.79 -1.61 18.85
CA LYS A 109 -12.84 -0.68 19.24
C LYS A 109 -12.84 0.53 18.30
N LEU A 110 -13.97 0.78 17.66
CA LEU A 110 -14.21 1.96 16.84
C LEU A 110 -15.46 2.68 17.38
N LEU A 111 -15.38 3.99 17.53
CA LEU A 111 -16.49 4.83 17.96
C LEU A 111 -17.01 5.68 16.79
N PRO A 112 -18.34 5.90 16.68
CA PRO A 112 -18.89 6.81 15.70
C PRO A 112 -18.25 8.21 15.79
N GLY A 113 -17.93 8.81 14.65
CA GLY A 113 -17.26 10.11 14.55
C GLY A 113 -15.74 10.07 14.79
N GLN A 114 -15.18 8.94 15.17
CA GLN A 114 -13.74 8.82 15.40
C GLN A 114 -12.96 8.95 14.09
N LYS A 115 -11.87 9.71 14.14
CA LYS A 115 -11.02 10.02 12.97
C LYS A 115 -10.02 8.91 12.72
N VAL A 116 -10.19 8.25 11.57
CA VAL A 116 -9.46 7.04 11.20
C VAL A 116 -8.48 7.30 10.07
N VAL A 117 -7.26 6.77 10.19
CA VAL A 117 -6.36 6.56 9.05
C VAL A 117 -6.23 5.07 8.77
N VAL A 118 -6.45 4.69 7.51
CA VAL A 118 -6.26 3.31 7.05
C VAL A 118 -4.79 3.08 6.70
N VAL A 119 -4.23 1.96 7.17
CA VAL A 119 -2.86 1.54 6.87
C VAL A 119 -2.90 0.32 5.95
N GLU A 120 -2.29 0.46 4.76
CA GLU A 120 -2.21 -0.57 3.72
C GLU A 120 -0.74 -0.87 3.41
N ASP A 121 -0.42 -2.06 2.92
CA ASP A 121 0.93 -2.37 2.45
C ASP A 121 1.14 -2.00 0.97
N LEU A 122 0.17 -2.29 0.11
CA LEU A 122 0.29 -2.17 -1.33
C LEU A 122 -1.01 -1.72 -2.00
N ILE A 123 -0.93 -0.65 -2.78
CA ILE A 123 -2.05 -0.22 -3.63
C ILE A 123 -1.74 -0.46 -5.11
N SER A 124 -2.51 -1.37 -5.71
CA SER A 124 -2.55 -1.59 -7.16
C SER A 124 -3.77 -0.92 -7.79
N THR A 125 -4.92 -1.58 -7.74
CA THR A 125 -6.21 -1.05 -8.25
C THR A 125 -7.11 -0.47 -7.15
N GLY A 126 -6.65 -0.47 -5.89
CA GLY A 126 -7.32 0.16 -4.76
C GLY A 126 -8.59 -0.54 -4.25
N GLY A 127 -8.95 -1.71 -4.79
CA GLY A 127 -10.22 -2.36 -4.44
C GLY A 127 -10.33 -2.71 -2.96
N SER A 128 -9.32 -3.39 -2.40
CA SER A 128 -9.31 -3.85 -1.00
C SER A 128 -9.35 -2.68 0.00
N CYS A 129 -8.50 -1.68 -0.18
CA CYS A 129 -8.46 -0.55 0.75
C CYS A 129 -9.74 0.31 0.69
N ILE A 130 -10.38 0.44 -0.49
CA ILE A 130 -11.67 1.13 -0.62
C ILE A 130 -12.79 0.36 0.08
N GLU A 131 -12.79 -0.97 0.00
CA GLU A 131 -13.74 -1.81 0.76
C GLU A 131 -13.59 -1.55 2.27
N VAL A 132 -12.36 -1.51 2.77
CA VAL A 132 -12.07 -1.18 4.18
C VAL A 132 -12.59 0.21 4.54
N VAL A 133 -12.35 1.22 3.70
CA VAL A 133 -12.87 2.59 3.89
C VAL A 133 -14.39 2.59 4.01
N ASN A 134 -15.09 1.86 3.13
CA ASN A 134 -16.55 1.78 3.15
C ASN A 134 -17.08 1.13 4.44
N VAL A 135 -16.48 0.00 4.86
CA VAL A 135 -16.82 -0.67 6.13
C VAL A 135 -16.66 0.26 7.33
N LEU A 136 -15.59 1.06 7.37
CA LEU A 136 -15.35 2.00 8.45
C LEU A 136 -16.34 3.17 8.44
N ARG A 137 -16.67 3.69 7.25
CA ARG A 137 -17.69 4.75 7.09
C ARG A 137 -19.07 4.26 7.46
N GLU A 138 -19.45 3.04 7.08
CA GLU A 138 -20.71 2.40 7.49
C GLU A 138 -20.82 2.22 9.01
N ALA A 139 -19.69 2.01 9.68
CA ALA A 139 -19.61 1.99 11.13
C ALA A 139 -19.61 3.38 11.78
N GLY A 140 -19.72 4.45 10.98
CA GLY A 140 -19.81 5.82 11.45
C GLY A 140 -18.48 6.54 11.66
N ALA A 141 -17.35 5.96 11.22
CA ALA A 141 -16.04 6.62 11.32
C ALA A 141 -15.89 7.78 10.34
N ASP A 142 -15.12 8.78 10.76
CA ASP A 142 -14.58 9.82 9.89
C ASP A 142 -13.25 9.34 9.30
N VAL A 143 -13.27 8.77 8.09
CA VAL A 143 -12.06 8.24 7.44
C VAL A 143 -11.31 9.39 6.76
N LEU A 144 -10.20 9.80 7.36
CA LEU A 144 -9.35 10.90 6.89
C LEU A 144 -8.61 10.56 5.60
N GLY A 145 -8.17 9.32 5.44
CA GLY A 145 -7.44 8.85 4.28
C GLY A 145 -6.71 7.52 4.52
N ILE A 146 -5.85 7.21 3.56
CA ILE A 146 -5.06 5.98 3.54
C ILE A 146 -3.58 6.36 3.53
N VAL A 147 -2.74 5.66 4.29
CA VAL A 147 -1.29 5.62 4.10
C VAL A 147 -0.88 4.23 3.64
N SER A 148 0.10 4.15 2.74
CA SER A 148 0.59 2.87 2.26
C SER A 148 2.11 2.84 2.09
N ILE A 149 2.70 1.65 2.10
CA ILE A 149 4.13 1.49 1.85
C ILE A 149 4.42 1.77 0.38
N PHE A 150 3.67 1.13 -0.51
CA PHE A 150 3.91 1.22 -1.95
C PHE A 150 2.62 1.38 -2.75
N THR A 151 2.69 2.17 -3.81
CA THR A 151 1.63 2.23 -4.82
C THR A 151 2.20 2.05 -6.22
N TYR A 152 1.49 1.27 -7.06
CA TYR A 152 1.79 1.22 -8.49
C TYR A 152 1.44 2.53 -9.21
N GLY A 153 0.53 3.34 -8.66
CA GLY A 153 0.05 4.55 -9.33
C GLY A 153 -0.75 4.27 -10.60
N MET A 154 -1.38 3.11 -10.69
CA MET A 154 -2.19 2.72 -11.85
C MET A 154 -3.40 3.63 -12.01
N LYS A 155 -3.71 4.04 -13.25
CA LYS A 155 -4.85 4.91 -13.58
C LYS A 155 -6.15 4.42 -12.94
N LYS A 156 -6.47 3.13 -13.06
CA LYS A 156 -7.66 2.52 -12.48
C LYS A 156 -7.72 2.66 -10.94
N GLY A 157 -6.57 2.56 -10.26
CA GLY A 157 -6.47 2.76 -8.81
C GLY A 157 -6.74 4.20 -8.42
N LEU A 158 -6.14 5.15 -9.13
CA LEU A 158 -6.32 6.58 -8.90
C LEU A 158 -7.77 7.02 -9.12
N GLU A 159 -8.39 6.56 -10.21
CA GLU A 159 -9.80 6.85 -10.53
C GLU A 159 -10.75 6.29 -9.45
N ARG A 160 -10.50 5.07 -8.96
CA ARG A 160 -11.31 4.47 -7.89
C ARG A 160 -11.17 5.18 -6.55
N LEU A 161 -9.96 5.56 -6.17
CA LEU A 161 -9.73 6.32 -4.94
C LEU A 161 -10.41 7.69 -5.01
N ALA A 162 -10.33 8.37 -6.17
CA ALA A 162 -11.03 9.63 -6.40
C ALA A 162 -12.56 9.47 -6.34
N ALA A 163 -13.11 8.42 -6.97
CA ALA A 163 -14.55 8.12 -6.92
C ALA A 163 -15.04 7.75 -5.51
N ALA A 164 -14.17 7.14 -4.68
CA ALA A 164 -14.45 6.84 -3.29
C ALA A 164 -14.21 8.05 -2.35
N GLU A 165 -13.81 9.21 -2.90
CA GLU A 165 -13.48 10.42 -2.13
C GLU A 165 -12.51 10.13 -0.96
N VAL A 166 -11.47 9.33 -1.23
CA VAL A 166 -10.43 9.02 -0.25
C VAL A 166 -9.04 9.22 -0.86
N LYS A 167 -8.20 9.95 -0.13
CA LYS A 167 -6.82 10.22 -0.53
C LYS A 167 -5.90 9.12 0.02
N ASN A 168 -4.98 8.66 -0.83
CA ASN A 168 -3.84 7.83 -0.41
C ASN A 168 -2.54 8.63 -0.47
N VAL A 169 -1.68 8.43 0.54
CA VAL A 169 -0.29 8.90 0.54
C VAL A 169 0.62 7.70 0.77
N SER A 170 1.57 7.47 -0.13
CA SER A 170 2.47 6.31 -0.08
C SER A 170 3.90 6.72 0.22
N LEU A 171 4.63 5.85 0.93
CA LEU A 171 6.07 6.01 1.18
C LEU A 171 6.88 5.94 -0.10
N CYS A 172 6.49 5.05 -1.02
CA CYS A 172 7.13 4.87 -2.31
C CYS A 172 6.10 4.63 -3.40
N ASP A 173 6.47 4.94 -4.64
CA ASP A 173 5.69 4.69 -5.84
C ASP A 173 6.55 4.03 -6.93
N LEU A 174 5.89 3.51 -7.97
CA LEU A 174 6.58 2.82 -9.06
C LEU A 174 7.54 3.74 -9.80
N ASP A 175 7.21 5.01 -9.99
CA ASP A 175 8.07 5.95 -10.70
C ASP A 175 9.41 6.11 -9.97
N THR A 176 9.37 6.38 -8.67
CA THR A 176 10.58 6.48 -7.83
C THR A 176 11.35 5.16 -7.80
N LEU A 177 10.65 4.03 -7.66
CA LEU A 177 11.26 2.70 -7.62
C LEU A 177 12.03 2.39 -8.91
N VAL A 178 11.45 2.68 -10.07
CA VAL A 178 12.05 2.44 -11.39
C VAL A 178 13.29 3.29 -11.61
N GLU A 179 13.27 4.56 -11.20
CA GLU A 179 14.45 5.44 -11.25
C GLU A 179 15.59 4.87 -10.38
N VAL A 180 15.31 4.55 -9.12
CA VAL A 180 16.30 3.97 -8.19
C VAL A 180 16.82 2.63 -8.71
N ALA A 181 15.95 1.79 -9.28
CA ALA A 181 16.34 0.50 -9.82
C ALA A 181 17.30 0.62 -11.00
N ALA A 182 17.11 1.58 -11.88
CA ALA A 182 18.02 1.86 -12.99
C ALA A 182 19.35 2.44 -12.49
N ASP A 183 19.31 3.42 -11.58
CA ASP A 183 20.50 4.05 -11.01
C ASP A 183 21.38 3.06 -10.24
N LYS A 184 20.79 2.06 -9.60
CA LYS A 184 21.47 1.00 -8.86
C LYS A 184 21.74 -0.26 -9.70
N ALA A 185 21.49 -0.23 -11.00
CA ALA A 185 21.69 -1.33 -11.94
C ALA A 185 20.91 -2.62 -11.63
N TYR A 186 19.74 -2.52 -11.00
CA TYR A 186 18.78 -3.63 -10.87
C TYR A 186 18.05 -3.93 -12.19
N ILE A 187 17.91 -2.90 -13.05
CA ILE A 187 17.38 -2.99 -14.41
C ILE A 187 18.25 -2.16 -15.36
N ALA A 188 18.17 -2.44 -16.65
CA ALA A 188 18.79 -1.59 -17.66
C ALA A 188 18.02 -0.25 -17.80
N PRO A 189 18.69 0.87 -18.11
CA PRO A 189 18.02 2.16 -18.25
C PRO A 189 16.87 2.17 -19.26
N GLU A 190 16.96 1.39 -20.34
CA GLU A 190 15.93 1.23 -21.37
C GLU A 190 14.67 0.51 -20.84
N ASP A 191 14.76 -0.29 -19.79
CA ASP A 191 13.63 -0.99 -19.22
C ASP A 191 12.68 -0.07 -18.44
N LYS A 192 13.13 1.14 -18.07
CA LYS A 192 12.29 2.14 -17.36
C LYS A 192 11.01 2.43 -18.13
N GLU A 193 11.13 2.68 -19.43
CA GLU A 193 9.97 2.99 -20.27
C GLU A 193 8.98 1.82 -20.32
N ARG A 194 9.46 0.59 -20.35
CA ARG A 194 8.64 -0.63 -20.36
C ARG A 194 7.80 -0.74 -19.08
N LEU A 195 8.40 -0.51 -17.92
CA LEU A 195 7.71 -0.52 -16.63
C LEU A 195 6.65 0.58 -16.51
N ILE A 196 6.94 1.77 -17.02
CA ILE A 196 5.97 2.87 -17.06
C ILE A 196 4.82 2.59 -18.04
N LYS A 197 5.09 2.01 -19.22
CA LYS A 197 4.05 1.56 -20.16
C LYS A 197 3.13 0.53 -19.50
N PHE A 198 3.69 -0.47 -18.81
CA PHE A 198 2.91 -1.44 -18.05
C PHE A 198 1.99 -0.77 -17.02
N ARG A 199 2.52 0.14 -16.19
CA ARG A 199 1.72 0.87 -15.20
C ARG A 199 0.52 1.60 -15.83
N ASN A 200 0.75 2.23 -16.97
CA ASN A 200 -0.27 3.03 -17.66
C ASN A 200 -1.39 2.15 -18.23
N ASN A 201 -1.06 0.97 -18.72
CA ASN A 201 -2.03 0.01 -19.26
C ASN A 201 -1.57 -1.45 -19.03
N PRO A 202 -1.84 -2.05 -17.86
CA PRO A 202 -1.39 -3.42 -17.56
C PRO A 202 -1.94 -4.50 -18.47
N SER A 203 -3.04 -4.22 -19.21
CA SER A 203 -3.66 -5.16 -20.15
C SER A 203 -3.05 -5.11 -21.55
N ASP A 204 -2.22 -4.11 -21.83
CA ASP A 204 -1.53 -3.96 -23.10
C ASP A 204 -0.13 -4.59 -23.02
N GLU A 205 0.10 -5.66 -23.79
CA GLU A 205 1.36 -6.39 -23.78
C GLU A 205 2.46 -5.72 -24.63
N SER A 206 2.19 -4.55 -25.23
CA SER A 206 3.18 -3.82 -26.06
C SER A 206 4.44 -3.40 -25.32
N TRP A 207 4.37 -3.31 -23.98
CA TRP A 207 5.54 -3.01 -23.13
C TRP A 207 6.60 -4.12 -23.17
N MET A 208 6.25 -5.34 -23.59
CA MET A 208 7.19 -6.47 -23.74
C MET A 208 8.06 -6.43 -25.00
N LYS A 209 7.77 -5.49 -25.92
CA LYS A 209 8.45 -5.36 -27.21
C LYS A 209 9.59 -4.36 -27.15
#